data_4006bb411880eba1e33b92185fca4a14
#
_entry.id   4006bb411880eba1e33b92185fca4a14
#
_cell.length_a   1.000
_cell.length_b   1.000
_cell.length_c   1.000
_cell.angle_alpha   90.00
_cell.angle_beta   90.00
_cell.angle_gamma   90.00
#
_symmetry.space_group_name_H-M   'P 1'
#
loop_
_entity.id
_entity.type
_entity.pdbx_description
1 polymer ?
#
loop_
_entity_poly.entity_id
_entity_poly.type
_entity_poly.pdbx_seq_one_letter_code
_entity_poly.pdbx_strand_id
1 'polypeptide(L)'
;VCMKKLVGILVVLLAISVAFSATITLSPSIKGTLWGKTQLDKNGLTTDLGFTLNSLGFGASANVSALTFSLDINLVGGTVTLNSFTVENDKAAASWYASKSFGSDSGKGLGWFGYYGTTKSKTFVLNMKALGLQVATQEALLGGTDRIALYGSWDIFSMALQTGMAGLGWSGDLIAEATIKPFTGLTLKGGLEAKDLTGTPTFDYVIDFDYKMTLGLLTLNPYARYASTKGQWVGLKVGYGIGESVVLKINADVKYDIAASKLFSWIQVALSKKGIGWAGVKFWYDHSFLVGGTNEMKLGFLVKSDGWEIDPVSLAVFVGSGDFTTKNDNNKSGFGYDIVGNLLADVKDLSAYAEASLSLAMGGFKPTLSIDGGYYLLNGTKELNVVLGFPVFDLINFEASVAFFPAIDWYVKLFYNYSF
;
A
#
# COMPACT_ATOMS: atom_id res chain seq x y z
N VAL A 1 -25.47 29.11 10.85
CA VAL A 1 -25.80 28.69 9.46
C VAL A 1 -25.72 27.17 9.31
N CYS A 2 -24.75 26.50 9.93
CA CYS A 2 -24.52 25.07 9.80
C CYS A 2 -25.65 24.20 10.40
N MET A 3 -26.09 24.54 11.61
CA MET A 3 -27.19 23.84 12.31
C MET A 3 -28.49 23.87 11.52
N LYS A 4 -28.80 25.00 10.85
CA LYS A 4 -30.01 25.11 9.99
C LYS A 4 -30.00 24.17 8.80
N LYS A 5 -28.82 23.95 8.16
CA LYS A 5 -28.68 23.01 7.05
C LYS A 5 -28.82 21.55 7.52
N LEU A 6 -28.23 21.22 8.67
CA LEU A 6 -28.36 19.87 9.26
C LEU A 6 -29.81 19.58 9.66
N VAL A 7 -30.51 20.53 10.28
CA VAL A 7 -31.92 20.42 10.62
C VAL A 7 -32.77 20.27 9.36
N GLY A 8 -32.46 21.02 8.30
CA GLY A 8 -33.15 20.89 7.01
C GLY A 8 -33.03 19.49 6.41
N ILE A 9 -31.84 18.91 6.43
CA ILE A 9 -31.60 17.53 5.95
C ILE A 9 -32.34 16.52 6.82
N LEU A 10 -32.32 16.68 8.12
CA LEU A 10 -33.03 15.81 9.07
C LEU A 10 -34.55 15.85 8.83
N VAL A 11 -35.09 17.03 8.59
CA VAL A 11 -36.54 17.23 8.27
C VAL A 11 -36.89 16.55 6.94
N VAL A 12 -36.04 16.66 5.91
CA VAL A 12 -36.26 15.98 4.63
C VAL A 12 -36.23 14.47 4.80
N LEU A 13 -35.27 13.93 5.55
CA LEU A 13 -35.18 12.49 5.83
C LEU A 13 -36.43 12.01 6.63
N LEU A 14 -36.84 12.76 7.63
CA LEU A 14 -38.07 12.48 8.39
C LEU A 14 -39.31 12.53 7.47
N ALA A 15 -39.40 13.50 6.58
CA ALA A 15 -40.51 13.59 5.62
C ALA A 15 -40.52 12.37 4.67
N ILE A 16 -39.35 11.92 4.21
CA ILE A 16 -39.24 10.70 3.41
C ILE A 16 -39.70 9.47 4.22
N SER A 17 -39.32 9.35 5.50
CA SER A 17 -39.70 8.21 6.31
C SER A 17 -41.22 8.13 6.52
N VAL A 18 -41.83 9.28 6.75
CA VAL A 18 -43.30 9.36 6.93
C VAL A 18 -44.03 9.10 5.63
N ALA A 19 -43.56 9.68 4.51
CA ALA A 19 -44.21 9.55 3.22
C ALA A 19 -44.12 8.12 2.63
N PHE A 20 -43.08 7.37 2.94
CA PHE A 20 -42.81 6.07 2.34
C PHE A 20 -42.84 4.91 3.35
N SER A 21 -43.20 5.13 4.59
CA SER A 21 -43.14 4.13 5.68
C SER A 21 -41.73 3.49 5.78
N ALA A 22 -40.71 4.28 5.54
CA ALA A 22 -39.32 3.81 5.47
C ALA A 22 -38.69 3.73 6.86
N THR A 23 -37.95 2.67 7.11
CA THR A 23 -37.06 2.60 8.27
C THR A 23 -35.83 3.44 8.00
N ILE A 24 -35.59 4.47 8.81
CA ILE A 24 -34.37 5.28 8.73
C ILE A 24 -33.37 4.82 9.80
N THR A 25 -32.17 4.49 9.38
CA THR A 25 -31.05 4.23 10.25
C THR A 25 -30.12 5.43 10.24
N LEU A 26 -29.83 5.98 11.42
CA LEU A 26 -28.91 7.09 11.60
C LEU A 26 -27.61 6.57 12.20
N SER A 27 -26.47 6.91 11.58
CA SER A 27 -25.15 6.49 12.00
C SER A 27 -24.25 7.71 12.20
N PRO A 28 -24.33 8.36 13.36
CA PRO A 28 -23.39 9.42 13.68
C PRO A 28 -21.97 8.84 13.86
N SER A 29 -20.98 9.53 13.38
CA SER A 29 -19.58 9.21 13.62
C SER A 29 -18.78 10.46 13.98
N ILE A 30 -17.99 10.33 15.02
CA ILE A 30 -17.04 11.37 15.43
C ILE A 30 -15.66 10.76 15.25
N LYS A 31 -14.80 11.43 14.50
CA LYS A 31 -13.40 11.05 14.35
C LYS A 31 -12.52 12.20 14.77
N GLY A 32 -11.64 11.93 15.69
CA GLY A 32 -10.70 12.92 16.17
C GLY A 32 -9.52 12.26 16.86
N THR A 33 -8.55 13.06 17.19
CA THR A 33 -7.38 12.64 17.94
C THR A 33 -7.17 13.63 19.06
N LEU A 34 -7.10 13.11 20.27
CA LEU A 34 -6.65 13.84 21.44
C LEU A 34 -5.24 13.36 21.76
N TRP A 35 -4.28 14.26 21.75
CA TRP A 35 -2.89 13.89 22.01
C TRP A 35 -2.22 14.88 22.95
N GLY A 36 -1.27 14.39 23.69
CA GLY A 36 -0.44 15.21 24.55
C GLY A 36 0.89 14.53 24.80
N LYS A 37 1.93 15.34 24.89
CA LYS A 37 3.29 14.93 25.17
C LYS A 37 3.93 15.94 26.09
N THR A 38 4.47 15.46 27.20
CA THR A 38 5.43 16.20 28.00
C THR A 38 6.73 15.46 28.01
N GLN A 39 7.78 16.08 27.54
CA GLN A 39 9.10 15.47 27.38
C GLN A 39 10.16 16.32 28.05
N LEU A 40 11.01 15.68 28.83
CA LEU A 40 12.25 16.24 29.37
C LEU A 40 13.42 15.55 28.62
N ASP A 41 14.28 16.35 28.06
CA ASP A 41 15.51 15.91 27.41
C ASP A 41 16.67 16.86 27.74
N LYS A 42 17.83 16.66 27.10
CA LYS A 42 19.02 17.51 27.29
C LYS A 42 18.79 18.98 26.95
N ASN A 43 17.75 19.33 26.21
CA ASN A 43 17.43 20.72 25.82
C ASN A 43 16.39 21.34 26.75
N GLY A 44 15.85 20.61 27.71
CA GLY A 44 14.86 21.05 28.67
C GLY A 44 13.51 20.40 28.58
N LEU A 45 12.56 20.98 29.30
CA LEU A 45 11.18 20.47 29.35
C LEU A 45 10.35 21.08 28.21
N THR A 46 9.73 20.24 27.45
CA THR A 46 8.76 20.61 26.40
C THR A 46 7.40 19.96 26.68
N THR A 47 6.34 20.72 26.49
CA THR A 47 4.97 20.23 26.60
C THR A 47 4.22 20.62 25.34
N ASP A 48 3.57 19.64 24.74
CA ASP A 48 2.78 19.80 23.53
C ASP A 48 1.45 19.05 23.71
N LEU A 49 0.35 19.76 23.54
CA LEU A 49 -1.00 19.27 23.75
C LEU A 49 -1.84 19.66 22.54
N GLY A 50 -2.59 18.73 22.00
CA GLY A 50 -3.44 19.01 20.87
C GLY A 50 -4.72 18.19 20.85
N PHE A 51 -5.70 18.80 20.26
CA PHE A 51 -6.95 18.17 19.90
C PHE A 51 -7.23 18.45 18.43
N THR A 52 -7.45 17.41 17.68
CA THR A 52 -7.84 17.52 16.29
C THR A 52 -9.16 16.81 16.09
N LEU A 53 -10.20 17.54 15.74
CA LEU A 53 -11.43 16.97 15.26
C LEU A 53 -11.30 16.75 13.74
N ASN A 54 -11.06 15.53 13.33
CA ASN A 54 -10.85 15.19 11.93
C ASN A 54 -12.17 15.24 11.14
N SER A 55 -13.23 14.71 11.71
CA SER A 55 -14.56 14.80 11.13
C SER A 55 -15.65 14.55 12.17
N LEU A 56 -16.75 15.25 12.02
CA LEU A 56 -18.04 14.89 12.57
C LEU A 56 -18.89 14.41 11.41
N GLY A 57 -19.04 13.10 11.29
CA GLY A 57 -19.77 12.47 10.21
C GLY A 57 -21.20 12.15 10.62
N PHE A 58 -22.07 12.18 9.65
CA PHE A 58 -23.46 11.77 9.83
C PHE A 58 -23.88 10.93 8.62
N GLY A 59 -24.00 9.63 8.84
CA GLY A 59 -24.58 8.70 7.89
C GLY A 59 -26.09 8.56 8.12
N ALA A 60 -26.85 8.53 7.06
CA ALA A 60 -28.26 8.17 7.10
C ALA A 60 -28.57 7.19 5.99
N SER A 61 -29.33 6.15 6.29
CA SER A 61 -29.84 5.24 5.28
C SER A 61 -31.35 5.03 5.48
N ALA A 62 -32.06 4.88 4.38
CA ALA A 62 -33.48 4.60 4.38
C ALA A 62 -33.78 3.51 3.36
N ASN A 63 -34.57 2.53 3.76
CA ASN A 63 -35.06 1.47 2.88
C ASN A 63 -36.48 1.78 2.49
N VAL A 64 -36.71 1.92 1.19
CA VAL A 64 -38.04 2.17 0.62
C VAL A 64 -38.32 1.09 -0.43
N SER A 65 -39.14 0.12 -0.09
CA SER A 65 -39.40 -1.02 -0.96
C SER A 65 -38.08 -1.76 -1.28
N ALA A 66 -37.74 -1.90 -2.55
CA ALA A 66 -36.53 -2.56 -3.03
C ALA A 66 -35.28 -1.61 -3.16
N LEU A 67 -35.46 -0.35 -2.79
CA LEU A 67 -34.38 0.66 -2.91
C LEU A 67 -33.82 1.02 -1.54
N THR A 68 -32.50 1.10 -1.47
CA THR A 68 -31.75 1.64 -0.34
C THR A 68 -31.20 3.01 -0.72
N PHE A 69 -31.48 4.01 0.07
CA PHE A 69 -30.93 5.35 -0.02
C PHE A 69 -29.89 5.52 1.07
N SER A 70 -28.72 5.99 0.72
CA SER A 70 -27.64 6.27 1.69
C SER A 70 -27.08 7.66 1.48
N LEU A 71 -26.80 8.35 2.57
CA LEU A 71 -26.29 9.71 2.60
C LEU A 71 -25.13 9.76 3.61
N ASP A 72 -24.02 10.37 3.22
CA ASP A 72 -22.88 10.61 4.09
C ASP A 72 -22.51 12.11 4.06
N ILE A 73 -22.45 12.71 5.23
CA ILE A 73 -22.20 14.14 5.43
C ILE A 73 -21.09 14.30 6.46
N ASN A 74 -20.16 15.20 6.17
CA ASN A 74 -19.15 15.64 7.14
C ASN A 74 -19.35 17.08 7.54
N LEU A 75 -19.04 17.36 8.81
CA LEU A 75 -18.89 18.69 9.37
C LEU A 75 -17.42 18.90 9.74
N VAL A 76 -16.73 19.76 9.02
CA VAL A 76 -15.33 20.11 9.28
C VAL A 76 -15.21 21.62 9.30
N GLY A 77 -14.61 22.18 10.35
CA GLY A 77 -14.38 23.63 10.48
C GLY A 77 -15.66 24.48 10.38
N GLY A 78 -16.81 23.96 10.83
CA GLY A 78 -18.10 24.64 10.71
C GLY A 78 -18.77 24.56 9.32
N THR A 79 -18.17 23.86 8.38
CA THR A 79 -18.72 23.66 7.04
C THR A 79 -19.34 22.28 6.90
N VAL A 80 -20.59 22.22 6.45
CA VAL A 80 -21.28 20.97 6.12
C VAL A 80 -20.93 20.59 4.69
N THR A 81 -20.35 19.41 4.52
CA THR A 81 -20.01 18.87 3.21
C THR A 81 -20.74 17.55 2.99
N LEU A 82 -21.45 17.42 1.88
CA LEU A 82 -21.97 16.15 1.42
C LEU A 82 -20.81 15.33 0.86
N ASN A 83 -20.50 14.19 1.46
CA ASN A 83 -19.44 13.29 0.99
C ASN A 83 -19.93 12.36 -0.10
N SER A 84 -21.10 11.76 0.12
CA SER A 84 -21.69 10.87 -0.87
C SER A 84 -23.21 10.79 -0.71
N PHE A 85 -23.82 10.43 -1.82
CA PHE A 85 -25.23 10.03 -1.89
C PHE A 85 -25.35 8.81 -2.79
N THR A 86 -26.03 7.78 -2.34
CA THR A 86 -26.22 6.54 -3.09
C THR A 86 -27.67 6.11 -3.08
N VAL A 87 -28.16 5.67 -4.22
CA VAL A 87 -29.43 4.94 -4.38
C VAL A 87 -29.12 3.60 -4.99
N GLU A 88 -29.49 2.53 -4.34
CA GLU A 88 -29.16 1.19 -4.82
C GLU A 88 -30.25 0.16 -4.59
N ASN A 89 -30.16 -0.92 -5.36
CA ASN A 89 -30.85 -2.18 -5.15
C ASN A 89 -29.88 -3.36 -5.40
N ASP A 90 -30.41 -4.57 -5.44
CA ASP A 90 -29.65 -5.80 -5.73
C ASP A 90 -28.97 -5.80 -7.12
N LYS A 91 -29.52 -5.07 -8.09
CA LYS A 91 -29.07 -5.07 -9.50
C LYS A 91 -28.18 -3.89 -9.87
N ALA A 92 -28.41 -2.73 -9.28
CA ALA A 92 -27.72 -1.50 -9.64
C ALA A 92 -27.53 -0.55 -8.45
N ALA A 93 -26.54 0.32 -8.55
CA ALA A 93 -26.34 1.45 -7.64
C ALA A 93 -25.97 2.70 -8.45
N ALA A 94 -26.58 3.82 -8.14
CA ALA A 94 -26.22 5.14 -8.63
C ALA A 94 -25.70 5.95 -7.44
N SER A 95 -24.46 6.41 -7.54
CA SER A 95 -23.78 7.11 -6.44
C SER A 95 -23.15 8.41 -6.93
N TRP A 96 -23.22 9.40 -6.09
CA TRP A 96 -22.44 10.62 -6.22
C TRP A 96 -21.47 10.75 -5.04
N TYR A 97 -20.25 11.19 -5.33
CA TYR A 97 -19.18 11.39 -4.34
C TYR A 97 -18.57 12.77 -4.49
N ALA A 98 -18.39 13.48 -3.39
CA ALA A 98 -17.66 14.74 -3.37
C ALA A 98 -16.18 14.53 -3.74
N SER A 99 -15.63 13.40 -3.34
CA SER A 99 -14.28 12.98 -3.68
C SER A 99 -14.20 11.46 -3.71
N LYS A 100 -13.76 10.87 -4.80
CA LYS A 100 -13.55 9.43 -4.92
C LYS A 100 -12.32 9.10 -5.73
N SER A 101 -11.53 8.16 -5.24
CA SER A 101 -10.45 7.57 -5.99
C SER A 101 -10.95 6.41 -6.83
N PHE A 102 -10.70 6.45 -8.12
CA PHE A 102 -10.96 5.34 -9.03
C PHE A 102 -9.67 4.59 -9.25
N GLY A 103 -9.56 3.40 -9.02
CA GLY A 103 -8.39 2.59 -9.29
C GLY A 103 -7.94 1.75 -8.13
N SER A 104 -7.97 2.26 -6.90
CA SER A 104 -7.68 1.46 -5.72
C SER A 104 -8.86 0.62 -5.26
N ASP A 105 -10.06 1.17 -5.35
CA ASP A 105 -11.28 0.51 -4.83
C ASP A 105 -11.80 -0.61 -5.71
N SER A 106 -11.48 -0.61 -6.99
CA SER A 106 -12.01 -1.63 -7.89
C SER A 106 -11.17 -2.89 -7.95
N GLY A 107 -9.93 -2.88 -7.46
CA GLY A 107 -8.96 -3.96 -7.69
C GLY A 107 -8.72 -4.26 -9.18
N LYS A 108 -9.30 -3.43 -10.04
CA LYS A 108 -9.45 -3.59 -11.48
C LYS A 108 -8.55 -2.65 -12.26
N GLY A 109 -7.78 -1.82 -11.55
CA GLY A 109 -6.88 -0.84 -12.12
C GLY A 109 -5.82 -1.52 -12.95
N LEU A 110 -5.87 -1.35 -14.24
CA LEU A 110 -4.86 -1.80 -15.16
C LEU A 110 -3.70 -0.81 -15.20
N GLY A 111 -3.93 0.43 -14.85
CA GLY A 111 -3.01 1.43 -14.33
C GLY A 111 -1.74 1.78 -15.09
N TRP A 112 -1.61 1.39 -16.36
CA TRP A 112 -0.41 1.76 -17.12
C TRP A 112 -0.41 3.21 -17.59
N PHE A 113 -1.58 3.77 -17.86
CA PHE A 113 -1.73 5.08 -18.47
C PHE A 113 -2.27 6.14 -17.52
N GLY A 114 -2.05 6.00 -16.23
CA GLY A 114 -2.05 7.09 -15.25
C GLY A 114 -3.34 7.85 -14.95
N TYR A 115 -4.46 7.46 -15.55
CA TYR A 115 -5.72 8.16 -15.29
C TYR A 115 -6.47 7.65 -14.07
N TYR A 116 -6.18 6.43 -13.66
CA TYR A 116 -6.78 5.79 -12.51
C TYR A 116 -5.89 5.94 -11.29
N GLY A 117 -6.46 6.04 -10.13
CA GLY A 117 -5.74 6.12 -8.86
C GLY A 117 -5.55 7.52 -8.31
N THR A 118 -5.98 8.55 -9.00
CA THR A 118 -6.05 9.90 -8.42
C THR A 118 -7.43 10.16 -7.85
N THR A 119 -7.48 10.66 -6.63
CA THR A 119 -8.72 11.17 -6.03
C THR A 119 -9.27 12.30 -6.87
N LYS A 120 -10.51 12.18 -7.29
CA LYS A 120 -11.20 13.16 -8.10
C LYS A 120 -12.42 13.73 -7.36
N SER A 121 -12.67 15.01 -7.55
CA SER A 121 -13.83 15.70 -6.99
C SER A 121 -15.09 15.40 -7.79
N LYS A 122 -16.24 15.42 -7.11
CA LYS A 122 -17.58 15.38 -7.67
C LYS A 122 -17.80 14.30 -8.74
N THR A 123 -17.66 13.07 -8.33
CA THR A 123 -17.74 11.90 -9.20
C THR A 123 -19.13 11.26 -9.12
N PHE A 124 -19.72 11.00 -10.27
CA PHE A 124 -20.92 10.17 -10.38
C PHE A 124 -20.55 8.77 -10.85
N VAL A 125 -21.13 7.76 -10.22
CA VAL A 125 -20.89 6.35 -10.52
C VAL A 125 -22.21 5.63 -10.69
N LEU A 126 -22.39 4.97 -11.83
CA LEU A 126 -23.45 4.00 -12.06
C LEU A 126 -22.84 2.60 -12.06
N ASN A 127 -23.18 1.79 -11.07
CA ASN A 127 -22.74 0.40 -10.97
C ASN A 127 -23.91 -0.53 -11.36
N MET A 128 -23.77 -1.22 -12.46
CA MET A 128 -24.71 -2.23 -12.95
C MET A 128 -24.23 -3.60 -12.43
N LYS A 129 -24.56 -3.91 -11.17
CA LYS A 129 -24.09 -5.10 -10.43
C LYS A 129 -24.37 -6.40 -11.19
N ALA A 130 -25.56 -6.52 -11.77
CA ALA A 130 -25.96 -7.71 -12.52
C ALA A 130 -25.15 -7.95 -13.81
N LEU A 131 -24.53 -6.91 -14.35
CA LEU A 131 -23.74 -6.99 -15.58
C LEU A 131 -22.23 -7.00 -15.31
N GLY A 132 -21.79 -6.78 -14.05
CA GLY A 132 -20.39 -6.59 -13.73
C GLY A 132 -19.77 -5.32 -14.35
N LEU A 133 -20.62 -4.32 -14.67
CA LEU A 133 -20.23 -3.08 -15.33
C LEU A 133 -20.39 -1.88 -14.41
N GLN A 134 -19.48 -0.94 -14.56
CA GLN A 134 -19.50 0.33 -13.83
C GLN A 134 -19.16 1.48 -14.80
N VAL A 135 -20.00 2.50 -14.82
CA VAL A 135 -19.72 3.75 -15.53
C VAL A 135 -19.44 4.84 -14.50
N ALA A 136 -18.40 5.60 -14.73
CA ALA A 136 -18.03 6.71 -13.86
C ALA A 136 -17.80 7.97 -14.67
N THR A 137 -18.28 9.12 -14.17
CA THR A 137 -18.03 10.43 -14.75
C THR A 137 -17.50 11.38 -13.68
N GLN A 138 -16.71 12.34 -14.09
CA GLN A 138 -16.24 13.45 -13.26
C GLN A 138 -16.89 14.77 -13.65
N GLU A 139 -16.88 15.72 -12.75
CA GLU A 139 -17.70 16.94 -12.75
C GLU A 139 -17.63 17.84 -13.97
N ALA A 140 -16.74 17.69 -14.88
CA ALA A 140 -16.62 18.67 -15.92
C ALA A 140 -17.66 18.58 -17.05
N LEU A 141 -18.69 17.81 -16.90
CA LEU A 141 -19.90 18.09 -17.70
C LEU A 141 -20.31 19.59 -17.68
N LEU A 142 -19.69 20.41 -16.84
CA LEU A 142 -20.02 21.82 -16.63
C LEU A 142 -18.82 22.80 -16.75
N GLY A 143 -17.68 22.42 -17.33
CA GLY A 143 -16.65 23.42 -17.65
C GLY A 143 -15.20 23.12 -17.26
N GLY A 144 -14.79 21.86 -17.14
CA GLY A 144 -13.40 21.46 -16.95
C GLY A 144 -12.99 20.31 -17.89
N THR A 145 -11.80 19.77 -17.73
CA THR A 145 -11.39 18.54 -18.40
C THR A 145 -11.88 17.35 -17.60
N ASP A 146 -12.87 16.68 -18.12
CA ASP A 146 -13.46 15.52 -17.50
C ASP A 146 -13.17 14.23 -18.17
N ARG A 147 -13.63 13.19 -17.50
CA ARG A 147 -13.49 11.84 -18.02
C ARG A 147 -14.74 11.03 -17.81
N ILE A 148 -15.01 10.23 -18.80
CA ILE A 148 -15.96 9.14 -18.69
C ILE A 148 -15.15 7.86 -18.70
N ALA A 149 -15.45 6.96 -17.75
CA ALA A 149 -14.78 5.69 -17.63
C ALA A 149 -15.83 4.57 -17.57
N LEU A 150 -15.58 3.51 -18.29
CA LEU A 150 -16.34 2.27 -18.25
C LEU A 150 -15.44 1.16 -17.73
N TYR A 151 -15.88 0.46 -16.71
CA TYR A 151 -15.22 -0.72 -16.15
C TYR A 151 -16.09 -1.95 -16.32
N GLY A 152 -15.45 -3.06 -16.64
CA GLY A 152 -16.08 -4.36 -16.61
C GLY A 152 -15.17 -5.37 -15.93
N SER A 153 -15.77 -6.33 -15.20
CA SER A 153 -15.01 -7.42 -14.61
C SER A 153 -15.86 -8.67 -14.50
N TRP A 154 -15.35 -9.72 -15.09
CA TRP A 154 -15.90 -11.07 -15.11
C TRP A 154 -14.80 -12.05 -14.68
N ASP A 155 -15.10 -13.30 -14.54
CA ASP A 155 -14.16 -14.29 -13.98
C ASP A 155 -12.80 -14.31 -14.68
N ILE A 156 -12.82 -14.36 -16.01
CA ILE A 156 -11.61 -14.49 -16.82
C ILE A 156 -11.20 -13.20 -17.52
N PHE A 157 -12.03 -12.18 -17.48
CA PHE A 157 -11.83 -10.95 -18.25
C PHE A 157 -12.14 -9.72 -17.42
N SER A 158 -11.30 -8.71 -17.51
CA SER A 158 -11.62 -7.37 -17.05
C SER A 158 -11.15 -6.34 -18.05
N MET A 159 -11.89 -5.24 -18.13
CA MET A 159 -11.56 -4.14 -19.02
C MET A 159 -11.80 -2.79 -18.37
N ALA A 160 -11.10 -1.79 -18.88
CA ALA A 160 -11.29 -0.39 -18.58
C ALA A 160 -11.19 0.42 -19.88
N LEU A 161 -12.19 1.23 -20.11
CA LEU A 161 -12.20 2.22 -21.20
C LEU A 161 -12.35 3.60 -20.57
N GLN A 162 -11.54 4.55 -21.01
CA GLN A 162 -11.64 5.92 -20.57
C GLN A 162 -11.50 6.87 -21.72
N THR A 163 -12.22 7.97 -21.65
CA THR A 163 -12.06 9.06 -22.58
C THR A 163 -12.10 10.40 -21.87
N GLY A 164 -11.35 11.36 -22.37
CA GLY A 164 -11.39 12.74 -21.91
C GLY A 164 -12.58 13.47 -22.50
N MET A 165 -13.11 14.41 -21.72
CA MET A 165 -14.16 15.34 -22.15
C MET A 165 -13.68 16.77 -21.89
N ALA A 166 -13.94 17.67 -22.81
CA ALA A 166 -13.74 19.11 -22.65
C ALA A 166 -15.10 19.79 -22.73
N GLY A 167 -15.69 20.08 -21.59
CA GLY A 167 -17.10 20.48 -21.51
C GLY A 167 -18.01 19.33 -22.01
N LEU A 168 -18.93 19.64 -22.93
CA LEU A 168 -19.78 18.62 -23.59
C LEU A 168 -19.11 17.98 -24.82
N GLY A 169 -17.87 18.40 -25.17
CA GLY A 169 -17.12 17.88 -26.31
C GLY A 169 -16.15 16.77 -25.92
N TRP A 170 -15.84 15.90 -26.87
CA TRP A 170 -14.79 14.91 -26.71
C TRP A 170 -13.40 15.56 -26.82
N SER A 171 -12.46 15.22 -25.90
CA SER A 171 -11.10 15.76 -25.93
C SER A 171 -10.18 15.10 -26.97
N GLY A 172 -10.64 14.03 -27.61
CA GLY A 172 -9.83 13.26 -28.54
C GLY A 172 -8.93 12.21 -27.90
N ASP A 173 -8.98 12.04 -26.57
CA ASP A 173 -8.17 11.05 -25.86
C ASP A 173 -8.97 9.78 -25.59
N LEU A 174 -8.32 8.64 -25.75
CA LEU A 174 -8.89 7.33 -25.43
C LEU A 174 -7.85 6.47 -24.74
N ILE A 175 -8.23 5.84 -23.64
CA ILE A 175 -7.46 4.79 -22.99
C ILE A 175 -8.31 3.53 -22.95
N ALA A 176 -7.73 2.42 -23.42
CA ALA A 176 -8.34 1.11 -23.36
C ALA A 176 -7.36 0.13 -22.74
N GLU A 177 -7.80 -0.56 -21.70
CA GLU A 177 -6.99 -1.60 -21.02
C GLU A 177 -7.83 -2.84 -20.81
N ALA A 178 -7.19 -4.01 -20.91
CA ALA A 178 -7.84 -5.29 -20.66
C ALA A 178 -6.89 -6.27 -19.98
N THR A 179 -7.45 -7.14 -19.16
CA THR A 179 -6.77 -8.30 -18.57
C THR A 179 -7.58 -9.54 -18.87
N ILE A 180 -6.90 -10.59 -19.34
CA ILE A 180 -7.50 -11.89 -19.60
C ILE A 180 -6.75 -12.96 -18.80
N LYS A 181 -7.48 -13.79 -18.07
CA LYS A 181 -6.98 -14.92 -17.30
C LYS A 181 -7.68 -16.20 -17.76
N PRO A 182 -7.33 -16.74 -18.92
CA PRO A 182 -8.10 -17.81 -19.56
C PRO A 182 -8.04 -19.14 -18.78
N PHE A 183 -6.97 -19.34 -18.02
CA PHE A 183 -6.79 -20.48 -17.13
C PHE A 183 -5.81 -20.15 -16.00
N THR A 184 -5.76 -21.01 -15.01
CA THR A 184 -4.91 -20.83 -13.83
C THR A 184 -3.46 -20.61 -14.21
N GLY A 185 -2.86 -19.54 -13.70
CA GLY A 185 -1.46 -19.19 -13.91
C GLY A 185 -1.21 -18.26 -15.08
N LEU A 186 -2.05 -18.22 -16.13
CA LEU A 186 -1.85 -17.33 -17.27
C LEU A 186 -2.58 -15.99 -17.05
N THR A 187 -1.85 -14.91 -17.21
CA THR A 187 -2.37 -13.55 -17.25
C THR A 187 -1.85 -12.84 -18.50
N LEU A 188 -2.76 -12.37 -19.31
CA LEU A 188 -2.49 -11.49 -20.44
C LEU A 188 -3.06 -10.12 -20.14
N LYS A 189 -2.28 -9.07 -20.31
CA LYS A 189 -2.74 -7.70 -20.14
C LYS A 189 -2.39 -6.90 -21.39
N GLY A 190 -3.32 -6.06 -21.82
CA GLY A 190 -3.12 -5.14 -22.92
C GLY A 190 -3.62 -3.75 -22.58
N GLY A 191 -2.91 -2.74 -23.04
CA GLY A 191 -3.29 -1.33 -22.91
C GLY A 191 -2.96 -0.55 -24.17
N LEU A 192 -3.82 0.39 -24.49
CA LEU A 192 -3.69 1.36 -25.56
C LEU A 192 -4.07 2.74 -25.03
N GLU A 193 -3.20 3.72 -25.24
CA GLU A 193 -3.50 5.13 -25.06
C GLU A 193 -3.41 5.82 -26.43
N ALA A 194 -4.49 6.46 -26.84
CA ALA A 194 -4.54 7.30 -28.01
C ALA A 194 -4.81 8.73 -27.59
N LYS A 195 -3.99 9.67 -28.03
CA LYS A 195 -4.11 11.10 -27.75
C LYS A 195 -4.33 11.86 -29.05
N ASP A 196 -5.08 12.93 -28.95
CA ASP A 196 -5.35 13.85 -30.05
C ASP A 196 -5.94 13.18 -31.29
N LEU A 197 -6.91 12.27 -31.10
CA LEU A 197 -7.58 11.58 -32.20
C LEU A 197 -8.33 12.50 -33.16
N THR A 198 -8.56 13.76 -32.75
CA THR A 198 -9.20 14.81 -33.56
C THR A 198 -8.21 15.66 -34.34
N GLY A 199 -6.91 15.55 -34.06
CA GLY A 199 -5.83 16.31 -34.68
C GLY A 199 -4.73 15.40 -35.25
N THR A 200 -3.56 15.41 -34.63
CA THR A 200 -2.44 14.52 -34.99
C THR A 200 -2.32 13.38 -33.98
N PRO A 201 -2.92 12.22 -34.24
CA PRO A 201 -3.02 11.17 -33.26
C PRO A 201 -1.65 10.57 -32.92
N THR A 202 -1.42 10.36 -31.62
CA THR A 202 -0.30 9.62 -31.08
C THR A 202 -0.81 8.41 -30.33
N PHE A 203 -0.08 7.29 -30.44
CA PHE A 203 -0.45 6.03 -29.83
C PHE A 203 0.65 5.52 -28.92
N ASP A 204 0.28 5.11 -27.72
CA ASP A 204 1.13 4.38 -26.81
C ASP A 204 0.43 3.04 -26.47
N TYR A 205 1.19 1.95 -26.45
CA TYR A 205 0.62 0.63 -26.19
C TYR A 205 1.53 -0.18 -25.29
N VAL A 206 0.92 -1.16 -24.63
CA VAL A 206 1.62 -2.16 -23.82
C VAL A 206 0.88 -3.49 -23.88
N ILE A 207 1.64 -4.56 -23.98
CA ILE A 207 1.14 -5.93 -23.89
C ILE A 207 2.05 -6.67 -22.91
N ASP A 208 1.46 -7.21 -21.85
CA ASP A 208 2.14 -8.05 -20.85
C ASP A 208 1.64 -9.48 -20.94
N PHE A 209 2.59 -10.38 -20.87
CA PHE A 209 2.39 -11.81 -20.72
C PHE A 209 3.03 -12.26 -19.40
N ASP A 210 2.31 -13.02 -18.61
CA ASP A 210 2.80 -13.63 -17.37
C ASP A 210 2.16 -15.01 -17.21
N TYR A 211 3.00 -16.06 -17.12
CA TYR A 211 2.50 -17.44 -17.00
C TYR A 211 3.22 -18.18 -15.89
N LYS A 212 2.53 -18.38 -14.78
CA LYS A 212 3.03 -19.14 -13.63
C LYS A 212 2.62 -20.62 -13.74
N MET A 213 3.61 -21.50 -13.88
CA MET A 213 3.46 -22.96 -13.83
C MET A 213 4.06 -23.51 -12.55
N THR A 214 3.40 -24.51 -11.96
CA THR A 214 3.95 -25.25 -10.83
C THR A 214 4.04 -26.74 -11.21
N LEU A 215 5.25 -27.29 -11.16
CA LEU A 215 5.59 -28.65 -11.52
C LEU A 215 6.20 -29.33 -10.28
N GLY A 216 5.36 -29.84 -9.41
CA GLY A 216 5.79 -30.37 -8.12
C GLY A 216 6.43 -29.26 -7.24
N LEU A 217 7.72 -29.39 -6.97
CA LEU A 217 8.49 -28.41 -6.17
C LEU A 217 9.03 -27.23 -7.00
N LEU A 218 8.92 -27.29 -8.32
CA LEU A 218 9.43 -26.28 -9.24
C LEU A 218 8.31 -25.34 -9.66
N THR A 219 8.56 -24.04 -9.57
CA THR A 219 7.72 -23.00 -10.15
C THR A 219 8.49 -22.31 -11.27
N LEU A 220 7.87 -22.21 -12.43
CA LEU A 220 8.38 -21.47 -13.57
C LEU A 220 7.40 -20.34 -13.89
N ASN A 221 7.92 -19.16 -14.17
CA ASN A 221 7.09 -18.03 -14.53
C ASN A 221 7.76 -17.25 -15.68
N PRO A 222 7.61 -17.71 -16.94
CA PRO A 222 7.97 -16.88 -18.08
C PRO A 222 7.07 -15.65 -18.14
N TYR A 223 7.67 -14.51 -18.44
CA TYR A 223 6.98 -13.24 -18.57
C TYR A 223 7.61 -12.39 -19.67
N ALA A 224 6.79 -11.54 -20.28
CA ALA A 224 7.26 -10.64 -21.32
C ALA A 224 6.43 -9.35 -21.32
N ARG A 225 7.06 -8.27 -21.77
CA ARG A 225 6.39 -7.02 -22.13
C ARG A 225 6.82 -6.57 -23.51
N TYR A 226 5.85 -6.17 -24.30
CA TYR A 226 6.05 -5.43 -25.52
C TYR A 226 5.29 -4.10 -25.44
N ALA A 227 5.99 -2.99 -25.54
CA ALA A 227 5.40 -1.67 -25.39
C ALA A 227 6.14 -0.64 -26.23
N SER A 228 5.45 0.46 -26.58
CA SER A 228 6.03 1.58 -27.31
C SER A 228 6.97 2.41 -26.43
N THR A 229 6.55 2.76 -25.21
CA THR A 229 7.28 3.68 -24.32
C THR A 229 7.55 3.09 -22.92
N LYS A 230 6.87 2.01 -22.54
CA LYS A 230 6.92 1.43 -21.18
C LYS A 230 8.03 0.37 -21.00
N GLY A 231 8.99 0.33 -21.93
CA GLY A 231 10.04 -0.70 -21.96
C GLY A 231 9.60 -2.01 -22.59
N GLN A 232 10.56 -2.74 -23.12
CA GLN A 232 10.34 -4.04 -23.77
C GLN A 232 11.27 -5.06 -23.15
N TRP A 233 10.74 -6.17 -22.64
CA TRP A 233 11.55 -7.20 -22.01
C TRP A 233 10.93 -8.58 -22.14
N VAL A 234 11.78 -9.58 -21.99
CA VAL A 234 11.42 -10.96 -21.80
C VAL A 234 12.18 -11.52 -20.62
N GLY A 235 11.54 -12.38 -19.84
CA GLY A 235 12.19 -12.96 -18.66
C GLY A 235 11.58 -14.26 -18.22
N LEU A 236 12.29 -14.91 -17.29
CA LEU A 236 11.90 -16.14 -16.65
C LEU A 236 12.23 -16.06 -15.16
N LYS A 237 11.23 -16.24 -14.32
CA LYS A 237 11.43 -16.49 -12.89
C LYS A 237 11.37 -18.00 -12.64
N VAL A 238 12.27 -18.47 -11.80
CA VAL A 238 12.36 -19.86 -11.36
C VAL A 238 12.29 -19.89 -9.85
N GLY A 239 11.45 -20.73 -9.30
CA GLY A 239 11.36 -21.00 -7.88
C GLY A 239 11.42 -22.49 -7.62
N TYR A 240 12.24 -22.91 -6.67
CA TYR A 240 12.32 -24.29 -6.21
C TYR A 240 12.36 -24.30 -4.68
N GLY A 241 11.58 -25.18 -4.05
CA GLY A 241 11.54 -25.31 -2.60
C GLY A 241 11.43 -26.75 -2.16
N ILE A 242 12.28 -27.18 -1.24
CA ILE A 242 12.29 -28.52 -0.68
C ILE A 242 12.45 -28.50 0.83
N GLY A 243 11.83 -29.43 1.48
CA GLY A 243 11.87 -29.63 2.93
C GLY A 243 10.58 -29.22 3.66
N GLU A 244 10.36 -29.74 4.82
CA GLU A 244 9.20 -29.45 5.68
C GLU A 244 9.60 -28.64 6.91
N SER A 245 10.46 -29.19 7.77
CA SER A 245 10.94 -28.52 8.97
C SER A 245 12.11 -27.57 8.70
N VAL A 246 12.99 -27.95 7.79
CA VAL A 246 14.05 -27.10 7.22
C VAL A 246 13.77 -26.95 5.74
N VAL A 247 13.57 -25.73 5.29
CA VAL A 247 13.20 -25.45 3.90
C VAL A 247 14.38 -24.81 3.16
N LEU A 248 14.83 -25.48 2.12
CA LEU A 248 15.73 -24.91 1.12
C LEU A 248 14.90 -24.28 0.03
N LYS A 249 15.12 -23.01 -0.27
CA LYS A 249 14.52 -22.28 -1.39
C LYS A 249 15.60 -21.79 -2.34
N ILE A 250 15.38 -22.00 -3.61
CA ILE A 250 16.18 -21.41 -4.69
C ILE A 250 15.23 -20.59 -5.54
N ASN A 251 15.52 -19.33 -5.69
CA ASN A 251 14.80 -18.43 -6.58
C ASN A 251 15.77 -17.80 -7.56
N ALA A 252 15.35 -17.65 -8.80
CA ALA A 252 16.11 -16.95 -9.82
C ALA A 252 15.18 -16.12 -10.69
N ASP A 253 15.70 -15.04 -11.22
CA ASP A 253 15.05 -14.21 -12.24
C ASP A 253 16.07 -13.82 -13.28
N VAL A 254 15.75 -14.05 -14.54
CA VAL A 254 16.54 -13.61 -15.69
C VAL A 254 15.63 -12.77 -16.57
N LYS A 255 16.02 -11.52 -16.78
CA LYS A 255 15.26 -10.56 -17.59
C LYS A 255 16.18 -9.91 -18.62
N TYR A 256 15.82 -9.99 -19.88
CA TYR A 256 16.46 -9.24 -20.94
C TYR A 256 15.63 -8.02 -21.32
N ASP A 257 16.19 -6.84 -21.15
CA ASP A 257 15.60 -5.59 -21.60
C ASP A 257 16.05 -5.37 -23.06
N ILE A 258 15.08 -5.44 -23.97
CA ILE A 258 15.32 -5.38 -25.40
C ILE A 258 15.74 -3.97 -25.81
N ALA A 259 15.09 -2.96 -25.26
CA ALA A 259 15.36 -1.56 -25.60
C ALA A 259 16.73 -1.09 -25.09
N ALA A 260 17.08 -1.50 -23.88
CA ALA A 260 18.37 -1.18 -23.28
C ALA A 260 19.47 -2.14 -23.70
N SER A 261 19.18 -3.22 -24.40
CA SER A 261 20.12 -4.31 -24.71
C SER A 261 20.86 -4.79 -23.46
N LYS A 262 20.13 -4.97 -22.36
CA LYS A 262 20.70 -5.28 -21.06
C LYS A 262 20.07 -6.53 -20.46
N LEU A 263 20.92 -7.44 -19.98
CA LEU A 263 20.53 -8.60 -19.19
C LEU A 263 20.58 -8.22 -17.71
N PHE A 264 19.51 -8.48 -17.00
CA PHE A 264 19.43 -8.46 -15.55
C PHE A 264 19.18 -9.89 -15.07
N SER A 265 20.01 -10.36 -14.18
CA SER A 265 19.83 -11.68 -13.61
C SER A 265 20.20 -11.73 -12.15
N TRP A 266 19.50 -12.58 -11.43
CA TRP A 266 19.89 -12.90 -10.06
C TRP A 266 19.47 -14.34 -9.71
N ILE A 267 20.22 -14.90 -8.78
CA ILE A 267 19.90 -16.18 -8.13
C ILE A 267 20.04 -16.03 -6.62
N GLN A 268 19.08 -16.53 -5.89
CA GLN A 268 19.07 -16.56 -4.43
C GLN A 268 18.92 -17.99 -3.95
N VAL A 269 19.77 -18.36 -3.02
CA VAL A 269 19.67 -19.64 -2.30
C VAL A 269 19.46 -19.32 -0.82
N ALA A 270 18.43 -19.87 -0.23
CA ALA A 270 18.07 -19.60 1.15
C ALA A 270 17.71 -20.88 1.87
N LEU A 271 18.17 -20.99 3.10
CA LEU A 271 17.83 -22.03 4.05
C LEU A 271 17.03 -21.41 5.19
N SER A 272 15.95 -22.05 5.59
CA SER A 272 15.09 -21.51 6.62
C SER A 272 14.52 -22.61 7.51
N LYS A 273 14.37 -22.32 8.80
CA LYS A 273 13.69 -23.19 9.76
C LYS A 273 12.81 -22.33 10.67
N LYS A 274 11.50 -22.61 10.64
CA LYS A 274 10.54 -21.91 11.48
C LYS A 274 10.93 -22.00 12.96
N GLY A 275 10.87 -20.88 13.67
CA GLY A 275 11.27 -20.76 15.07
C GLY A 275 12.78 -20.68 15.32
N ILE A 276 13.61 -20.81 14.27
CA ILE A 276 15.07 -20.63 14.39
C ILE A 276 15.50 -19.42 13.59
N GLY A 277 15.24 -19.42 12.28
CA GLY A 277 15.64 -18.32 11.45
C GLY A 277 15.84 -18.67 9.98
N TRP A 278 16.48 -17.77 9.29
CA TRP A 278 16.70 -17.81 7.86
C TRP A 278 18.14 -17.39 7.53
N ALA A 279 18.74 -18.06 6.58
CA ALA A 279 20.05 -17.71 6.05
C ALA A 279 20.04 -17.83 4.52
N GLY A 280 20.57 -16.86 3.83
CA GLY A 280 20.60 -16.87 2.37
C GLY A 280 21.68 -16.03 1.75
N VAL A 281 21.95 -16.35 0.50
CA VAL A 281 22.87 -15.65 -0.40
C VAL A 281 22.14 -15.31 -1.66
N LYS A 282 22.40 -14.15 -2.22
CA LYS A 282 21.87 -13.71 -3.50
C LYS A 282 23.01 -13.15 -4.35
N PHE A 283 23.09 -13.63 -5.57
CA PHE A 283 24.03 -13.15 -6.57
C PHE A 283 23.26 -12.42 -7.66
N TRP A 284 23.73 -11.25 -8.05
CA TRP A 284 23.20 -10.46 -9.17
C TRP A 284 24.25 -10.32 -10.23
N TYR A 285 23.82 -10.36 -11.48
CA TYR A 285 24.64 -10.10 -12.63
C TYR A 285 23.86 -9.29 -13.66
N ASP A 286 24.36 -8.10 -13.92
CA ASP A 286 23.83 -7.21 -14.94
C ASP A 286 24.86 -7.09 -16.05
N HIS A 287 24.46 -7.35 -17.29
CA HIS A 287 25.32 -7.32 -18.46
C HIS A 287 24.75 -6.41 -19.54
N SER A 288 25.53 -5.44 -19.97
CA SER A 288 25.19 -4.57 -21.10
C SER A 288 25.86 -5.10 -22.37
N PHE A 289 25.04 -5.34 -23.41
CA PHE A 289 25.53 -5.74 -24.72
C PHE A 289 25.90 -4.56 -25.62
N LEU A 290 25.72 -3.34 -25.14
CA LEU A 290 26.12 -2.13 -25.86
C LEU A 290 27.63 -1.92 -25.77
N VAL A 291 28.22 -1.37 -26.85
CA VAL A 291 29.64 -0.99 -26.89
C VAL A 291 29.91 0.08 -25.82
N GLY A 292 30.84 -0.20 -24.92
CA GLY A 292 31.15 0.68 -23.77
C GLY A 292 30.17 0.55 -22.60
N GLY A 293 29.24 -0.41 -22.65
CA GLY A 293 28.35 -0.71 -21.54
C GLY A 293 29.07 -1.32 -20.35
N THR A 294 28.59 -1.04 -19.16
CA THR A 294 29.15 -1.55 -17.91
C THR A 294 28.49 -2.84 -17.51
N ASN A 295 29.27 -3.78 -17.00
CA ASN A 295 28.81 -4.98 -16.35
C ASN A 295 28.89 -4.79 -14.84
N GLU A 296 27.90 -5.30 -14.15
CA GLU A 296 27.85 -5.20 -12.70
C GLU A 296 27.59 -6.58 -12.09
N MET A 297 28.42 -6.96 -11.16
CA MET A 297 28.27 -8.19 -10.38
C MET A 297 28.09 -7.84 -8.92
N LYS A 298 27.11 -8.52 -8.32
CA LYS A 298 26.76 -8.24 -6.94
C LYS A 298 26.50 -9.52 -6.16
N LEU A 299 27.00 -9.58 -4.90
CA LEU A 299 26.81 -10.67 -3.96
C LEU A 299 26.28 -10.11 -2.64
N GLY A 300 25.15 -10.58 -2.19
CA GLY A 300 24.59 -10.24 -0.89
C GLY A 300 24.36 -11.49 -0.05
N PHE A 301 24.44 -11.36 1.25
CA PHE A 301 24.03 -12.39 2.19
C PHE A 301 23.24 -11.79 3.36
N LEU A 302 22.41 -12.62 3.97
CA LEU A 302 21.68 -12.26 5.18
C LEU A 302 21.48 -13.52 6.03
N VAL A 303 21.73 -13.38 7.31
CA VAL A 303 21.35 -14.33 8.35
C VAL A 303 20.47 -13.59 9.34
N LYS A 304 19.30 -14.13 9.64
CA LYS A 304 18.41 -13.54 10.62
C LYS A 304 17.74 -14.61 11.48
N SER A 305 17.46 -14.26 12.73
CA SER A 305 16.57 -15.05 13.59
C SER A 305 15.12 -14.89 13.12
N ASP A 306 14.28 -15.83 13.52
CA ASP A 306 12.83 -15.82 13.25
C ASP A 306 12.03 -15.02 14.32
N GLY A 307 12.75 -14.23 15.13
CA GLY A 307 12.19 -13.59 16.31
C GLY A 307 11.97 -14.63 17.41
N TRP A 308 13.00 -14.93 18.18
CA TRP A 308 12.90 -15.90 19.25
C TRP A 308 12.10 -15.31 20.41
N GLU A 309 10.96 -15.91 20.68
CA GLU A 309 10.13 -15.56 21.83
C GLU A 309 10.34 -16.60 22.93
N ILE A 310 11.02 -16.18 23.97
CA ILE A 310 11.22 -16.93 25.20
C ILE A 310 10.57 -16.11 26.30
N ASP A 311 9.25 -16.33 26.49
CA ASP A 311 8.47 -15.54 27.46
C ASP A 311 9.22 -15.35 28.78
N PRO A 312 9.42 -14.10 29.22
CA PRO A 312 8.89 -12.84 28.71
C PRO A 312 9.82 -12.07 27.73
N VAL A 313 10.81 -12.72 27.16
CA VAL A 313 11.85 -12.08 26.33
C VAL A 313 11.64 -12.41 24.86
N SER A 314 11.71 -11.42 24.01
CA SER A 314 11.87 -11.60 22.56
C SER A 314 13.24 -11.11 22.08
N LEU A 315 13.85 -11.86 21.15
CA LEU A 315 15.17 -11.56 20.60
C LEU A 315 15.17 -11.69 19.09
N ALA A 316 15.63 -10.64 18.39
CA ALA A 316 15.86 -10.67 16.96
C ALA A 316 17.32 -10.30 16.64
N VAL A 317 17.94 -11.05 15.75
CA VAL A 317 19.33 -10.85 15.31
C VAL A 317 19.40 -10.88 13.80
N PHE A 318 20.13 -9.94 13.23
CA PHE A 318 20.37 -9.81 11.79
C PHE A 318 21.87 -9.59 11.55
N VAL A 319 22.41 -10.32 10.59
CA VAL A 319 23.78 -10.10 10.11
C VAL A 319 23.75 -10.26 8.59
N GLY A 320 24.22 -9.27 7.87
CA GLY A 320 24.22 -9.36 6.41
C GLY A 320 24.91 -8.21 5.71
N SER A 321 24.99 -8.32 4.39
CA SER A 321 25.43 -7.24 3.53
C SER A 321 24.34 -6.19 3.38
N GLY A 322 24.71 -4.92 3.34
CA GLY A 322 23.81 -3.79 3.19
C GLY A 322 23.72 -2.91 4.42
N ASP A 323 23.01 -1.82 4.28
CA ASP A 323 22.81 -0.82 5.32
C ASP A 323 21.47 -1.10 6.03
N PHE A 324 21.53 -1.52 7.29
CA PHE A 324 20.36 -1.73 8.15
C PHE A 324 20.08 -0.53 9.06
N THR A 325 20.63 0.65 8.75
CA THR A 325 20.45 1.88 9.54
C THR A 325 19.00 2.28 9.67
N THR A 326 18.15 1.89 8.73
CA THR A 326 16.73 1.96 8.90
C THR A 326 16.22 0.62 9.41
N LYS A 327 15.50 0.62 10.52
CA LYS A 327 14.63 -0.49 10.94
C LYS A 327 13.68 -0.78 9.78
N ASN A 328 14.17 -1.45 8.76
CA ASN A 328 13.34 -1.82 7.65
C ASN A 328 12.48 -2.98 8.15
N ASP A 329 11.23 -2.69 8.55
CA ASP A 329 10.26 -3.69 9.01
C ASP A 329 10.07 -4.80 7.99
N ASN A 330 10.34 -4.52 6.73
CA ASN A 330 10.45 -5.54 5.71
C ASN A 330 11.55 -6.55 6.01
N ASN A 331 12.57 -6.24 6.76
CA ASN A 331 13.62 -7.18 7.14
C ASN A 331 13.22 -8.06 8.34
N LYS A 332 12.13 -7.83 9.00
CA LYS A 332 11.66 -8.58 10.15
C LYS A 332 10.67 -9.69 9.81
N SER A 333 10.01 -9.64 8.67
CA SER A 333 8.96 -10.59 8.33
C SER A 333 9.47 -11.81 7.58
N GLY A 334 9.50 -12.94 8.24
CA GLY A 334 9.45 -14.33 7.78
C GLY A 334 10.10 -14.75 6.45
N PHE A 335 9.86 -15.95 6.13
CA PHE A 335 10.28 -16.62 4.90
C PHE A 335 9.78 -15.94 3.62
N GLY A 336 10.63 -15.71 2.67
CA GLY A 336 10.28 -15.12 1.37
C GLY A 336 11.02 -13.83 1.08
N TYR A 337 11.99 -13.53 1.88
CA TYR A 337 12.82 -12.37 1.83
C TYR A 337 13.69 -12.36 0.61
N ASP A 338 13.54 -11.34 -0.19
CA ASP A 338 14.59 -10.94 -1.11
C ASP A 338 15.72 -10.30 -0.31
N ILE A 339 16.93 -10.78 -0.48
CA ILE A 339 18.11 -10.06 -0.01
C ILE A 339 18.16 -8.78 -0.85
N VAL A 340 17.68 -7.70 -0.26
CA VAL A 340 17.79 -6.37 -0.83
C VAL A 340 19.01 -5.76 -0.17
N GLY A 341 20.05 -5.54 -0.90
CA GLY A 341 21.24 -4.90 -0.34
C GLY A 341 22.35 -4.88 -1.35
N ASN A 342 23.14 -3.88 -1.20
CA ASN A 342 24.37 -3.74 -1.97
C ASN A 342 25.31 -4.89 -1.64
N LEU A 343 26.03 -5.23 -2.58
CA LEU A 343 27.01 -6.17 -2.59
C LEU A 343 28.23 -5.83 -1.85
N LEU A 344 28.85 -6.92 -1.49
CA LEU A 344 30.27 -7.00 -1.27
C LEU A 344 31.08 -6.73 -2.57
N ALA A 345 30.86 -5.60 -3.22
CA ALA A 345 31.92 -5.04 -4.04
C ALA A 345 33.09 -4.55 -3.13
N ASP A 346 32.75 -4.24 -1.88
CA ASP A 346 33.67 -3.86 -0.85
C ASP A 346 33.19 -4.51 0.47
N VAL A 347 34.06 -5.24 1.16
CA VAL A 347 33.79 -5.90 2.46
C VAL A 347 33.20 -4.94 3.53
N LYS A 348 33.18 -3.66 3.23
CA LYS A 348 32.67 -2.60 4.08
C LYS A 348 31.15 -2.56 4.21
N ASP A 349 30.41 -3.21 3.33
CA ASP A 349 28.94 -3.23 3.37
C ASP A 349 28.37 -4.33 4.29
N LEU A 350 29.08 -4.66 5.33
CA LEU A 350 28.63 -5.59 6.35
C LEU A 350 27.96 -4.84 7.49
N SER A 351 26.78 -5.25 7.88
CA SER A 351 26.04 -4.71 9.02
C SER A 351 25.64 -5.83 9.97
N ALA A 352 25.70 -5.56 11.24
CA ALA A 352 25.18 -6.43 12.28
C ALA A 352 24.22 -5.64 13.18
N TYR A 353 23.07 -6.20 13.45
CA TYR A 353 22.04 -5.58 14.27
C TYR A 353 21.39 -6.62 15.18
N ALA A 354 21.15 -6.25 16.43
CA ALA A 354 20.43 -7.08 17.39
C ALA A 354 19.38 -6.22 18.10
N GLU A 355 18.21 -6.82 18.32
CA GLU A 355 17.13 -6.22 19.08
C GLU A 355 16.66 -7.25 20.13
N ALA A 356 16.54 -6.81 21.37
CA ALA A 356 15.97 -7.61 22.46
C ALA A 356 14.85 -6.80 23.12
N SER A 357 13.73 -7.42 23.37
CA SER A 357 12.65 -6.82 24.15
C SER A 357 12.22 -7.76 25.29
N LEU A 358 11.96 -7.16 26.44
CA LEU A 358 11.42 -7.82 27.62
C LEU A 358 10.06 -7.21 27.91
N SER A 359 9.03 -8.05 27.93
CA SER A 359 7.67 -7.65 28.28
C SER A 359 7.21 -8.40 29.52
N LEU A 360 6.99 -7.67 30.61
CA LEU A 360 6.57 -8.25 31.89
C LEU A 360 5.07 -7.99 32.10
N ALA A 361 4.31 -9.05 32.30
CA ALA A 361 2.89 -8.95 32.65
C ALA A 361 2.77 -9.03 34.20
N MET A 362 2.48 -7.90 34.84
CA MET A 362 2.28 -7.82 36.30
C MET A 362 0.89 -7.22 36.57
N GLY A 363 -0.11 -8.09 36.59
CA GLY A 363 -1.50 -7.69 36.91
C GLY A 363 -2.06 -6.64 35.96
N GLY A 364 -2.23 -5.88 35.40
CA GLY A 364 -2.63 -4.81 34.46
C GLY A 364 -1.47 -3.91 34.04
N PHE A 365 -0.34 -4.01 34.74
CA PHE A 365 0.87 -3.24 34.42
C PHE A 365 1.77 -4.09 33.49
N LYS A 366 2.10 -3.55 32.32
CA LYS A 366 2.90 -4.22 31.27
C LYS A 366 4.10 -3.36 30.88
N PRO A 367 5.14 -3.29 31.71
CA PRO A 367 6.36 -2.60 31.32
C PRO A 367 7.08 -3.36 30.19
N THR A 368 7.66 -2.60 29.27
CA THR A 368 8.49 -3.11 28.20
C THR A 368 9.87 -2.48 28.28
N LEU A 369 10.91 -3.28 28.23
CA LEU A 369 12.28 -2.84 28.07
C LEU A 369 12.75 -3.31 26.71
N SER A 370 13.13 -2.38 25.83
CA SER A 370 13.71 -2.68 24.52
C SER A 370 15.15 -2.22 24.51
N ILE A 371 16.03 -3.07 24.01
CA ILE A 371 17.44 -2.76 23.77
C ILE A 371 17.70 -3.11 22.31
N ASP A 372 18.14 -2.16 21.54
CA ASP A 372 18.53 -2.36 20.15
C ASP A 372 19.89 -1.73 19.88
N GLY A 373 20.66 -2.36 19.00
CA GLY A 373 21.97 -1.88 18.65
C GLY A 373 22.49 -2.46 17.34
N GLY A 374 23.34 -1.72 16.70
CA GLY A 374 23.96 -2.09 15.43
C GLY A 374 25.36 -1.56 15.26
N TYR A 375 26.10 -2.21 14.39
CA TYR A 375 27.41 -1.80 13.92
C TYR A 375 27.48 -1.89 12.40
N TYR A 376 27.78 -0.78 11.76
CA TYR A 376 27.82 -0.64 10.32
C TYR A 376 29.27 -0.45 9.88
N LEU A 377 29.84 -1.48 9.27
CA LEU A 377 31.26 -1.51 8.92
C LEU A 377 31.66 -0.47 7.88
N LEU A 378 30.76 -0.18 6.95
CA LEU A 378 31.02 0.73 5.84
C LEU A 378 31.44 2.13 6.30
N ASN A 379 30.69 2.68 7.24
CA ASN A 379 30.89 4.03 7.74
C ASN A 379 31.39 4.08 9.20
N GLY A 380 31.58 2.94 9.83
CA GLY A 380 31.98 2.83 11.23
C GLY A 380 30.89 3.29 12.22
N THR A 381 29.66 3.50 11.75
CA THR A 381 28.57 3.94 12.59
C THR A 381 28.18 2.88 13.60
N LYS A 382 27.92 3.31 14.80
CA LYS A 382 27.41 2.47 15.89
C LYS A 382 26.11 3.06 16.39
N GLU A 383 25.21 2.20 16.80
CA GLU A 383 24.02 2.60 17.54
C GLU A 383 23.79 1.67 18.71
N LEU A 384 23.26 2.20 19.78
CA LEU A 384 22.76 1.44 20.91
C LEU A 384 21.67 2.28 21.57
N ASN A 385 20.47 1.77 21.57
CA ASN A 385 19.32 2.42 22.15
C ASN A 385 18.73 1.54 23.24
N VAL A 386 18.34 2.14 24.33
CA VAL A 386 17.61 1.49 25.42
C VAL A 386 16.32 2.27 25.64
N VAL A 387 15.21 1.60 25.57
CA VAL A 387 13.89 2.19 25.74
C VAL A 387 13.12 1.43 26.81
N LEU A 388 12.70 2.13 27.86
CA LEU A 388 11.77 1.63 28.84
C LEU A 388 10.42 2.28 28.63
N GLY A 389 9.40 1.47 28.40
CA GLY A 389 8.03 1.92 28.20
C GLY A 389 7.07 1.21 29.13
N PHE A 390 6.04 1.90 29.60
CA PHE A 390 4.92 1.27 30.29
C PHE A 390 3.67 2.16 30.26
N PRO A 391 2.47 1.55 30.23
CA PRO A 391 1.24 2.28 30.46
C PRO A 391 1.16 2.70 31.93
N VAL A 392 0.96 3.98 32.16
CA VAL A 392 0.71 4.51 33.52
C VAL A 392 -0.76 4.30 33.90
N PHE A 393 -1.64 4.54 32.93
CA PHE A 393 -3.06 4.22 32.92
C PHE A 393 -3.43 3.79 31.51
N ASP A 394 -4.62 3.31 31.29
CA ASP A 394 -5.08 2.83 29.96
C ASP A 394 -4.84 3.81 28.81
N LEU A 395 -4.73 5.10 29.09
CA LEU A 395 -4.59 6.16 28.09
C LEU A 395 -3.22 6.86 28.11
N ILE A 396 -2.47 6.76 29.21
CA ILE A 396 -1.21 7.49 29.38
C ILE A 396 -0.05 6.50 29.36
N ASN A 397 0.93 6.78 28.52
CA ASN A 397 2.14 5.99 28.40
C ASN A 397 3.34 6.78 28.90
N PHE A 398 4.20 6.09 29.60
CA PHE A 398 5.53 6.55 29.96
C PHE A 398 6.55 5.92 29.03
N GLU A 399 7.55 6.70 28.63
CA GLU A 399 8.70 6.19 27.89
C GLU A 399 9.95 6.95 28.31
N ALA A 400 11.01 6.21 28.62
CA ALA A 400 12.35 6.74 28.82
C ALA A 400 13.28 6.09 27.81
N SER A 401 14.08 6.87 27.12
CA SER A 401 14.99 6.39 26.08
C SER A 401 16.38 7.00 26.30
N VAL A 402 17.39 6.17 26.05
CA VAL A 402 18.78 6.57 26.01
C VAL A 402 19.41 6.01 24.76
N ALA A 403 19.94 6.86 23.90
CA ALA A 403 20.80 6.53 22.77
C ALA A 403 22.26 6.81 23.18
N PHE A 404 23.16 5.84 23.00
CA PHE A 404 24.54 5.96 23.41
C PHE A 404 25.48 6.40 22.27
N PHE A 405 25.08 6.18 21.02
CA PHE A 405 25.89 6.49 19.84
C PHE A 405 25.06 7.18 18.76
N PRO A 406 25.65 8.08 17.94
CA PRO A 406 27.04 8.59 17.97
C PRO A 406 27.36 9.51 19.13
N ALA A 407 26.35 10.08 19.78
CA ALA A 407 26.45 10.88 21.00
C ALA A 407 25.35 10.45 21.96
N ILE A 408 25.61 10.61 23.26
CA ILE A 408 24.59 10.32 24.26
C ILE A 408 23.43 11.30 24.07
N ASP A 409 22.28 10.74 23.81
CA ASP A 409 21.00 11.44 23.75
C ASP A 409 19.98 10.72 24.60
N TRP A 410 19.12 11.47 25.28
CA TRP A 410 18.14 10.87 26.15
C TRP A 410 16.88 11.71 26.24
N TYR A 411 15.79 11.06 26.51
CA TYR A 411 14.54 11.71 26.89
C TYR A 411 13.72 10.86 27.85
N VAL A 412 12.87 11.55 28.60
CA VAL A 412 11.79 10.97 29.38
C VAL A 412 10.51 11.65 28.94
N LYS A 413 9.51 10.90 28.55
CA LYS A 413 8.24 11.46 28.10
C LYS A 413 7.03 10.76 28.73
N LEU A 414 6.01 11.54 28.99
CA LEU A 414 4.65 11.08 29.21
C LEU A 414 3.84 11.49 27.98
N PHE A 415 3.11 10.56 27.42
CA PHE A 415 2.30 10.85 26.23
C PHE A 415 1.02 10.05 26.23
N TYR A 416 0.03 10.61 25.57
CA TYR A 416 -1.17 9.92 25.22
C TYR A 416 -1.54 10.24 23.76
N ASN A 417 -2.12 9.28 23.10
CA ASN A 417 -2.66 9.43 21.75
C ASN A 417 -3.92 8.57 21.67
N TYR A 418 -5.06 9.24 21.70
CA TYR A 418 -6.36 8.60 21.65
C TYR A 418 -7.10 9.03 20.39
N SER A 419 -7.36 8.07 19.54
CA SER A 419 -8.20 8.26 18.34
C SER A 419 -9.59 7.72 18.62
N PHE A 420 -10.62 8.48 18.32
CA PHE A 420 -12.03 8.14 18.51
C PHE A 420 -12.86 8.46 17.28
#